data_0512882aaf2b5976c310bbf9b87289f6
#
_entry.id   0512882aaf2b5976c310bbf9b87289f6
#
_cell.length_a   1.000
_cell.length_b   1.000
_cell.length_c   1.000
_cell.angle_alpha   90.00
_cell.angle_beta   90.00
_cell.angle_gamma   90.00
#
_symmetry.space_group_name_H-M   'P 1'
#
loop_
_entity.id
_entity.type
_entity.pdbx_description
1 polymer ?
#
loop_
_entity_poly.entity_id
_entity_poly.type
_entity_poly.pdbx_seq_one_letter_code
_entity_poly.pdbx_strand_id
1 'polypeptide(L)'
;KTTIRRDSKVRQLSKGMVAQLHLALVMAIDARLLVLDEPTLGLDILYRKQFYDSLLNDYYDRSRTIIVTTHQVEEIQNVLTDVMFIDRGRIVFNCSMEDFESRYVEVMVNPEQAAAARALKPMHERPALGRSILLFDLASEHGANSKFDRQQLSALGEVHTPSIADLFVAVMSNQRTTTGAAR
;
A
#
# COMPACT_ATOMS: atom_id res chain seq x y z
N LYS A 1 -4.20 -15.75 20.13
CA LYS A 1 -4.37 -15.97 21.60
C LYS A 1 -4.30 -14.61 22.31
N THR A 2 -5.30 -14.27 23.13
CA THR A 2 -5.33 -13.03 23.91
C THR A 2 -4.85 -13.28 25.34
N THR A 3 -4.25 -12.27 25.97
CA THR A 3 -3.92 -12.24 27.40
C THR A 3 -5.09 -11.77 28.26
N ILE A 4 -6.23 -11.40 27.64
CA ILE A 4 -7.40 -10.92 28.34
C ILE A 4 -8.06 -12.09 29.10
N ARG A 5 -8.18 -11.95 30.40
CA ARG A 5 -8.90 -12.93 31.23
C ARG A 5 -10.40 -12.72 31.11
N ARG A 6 -11.19 -13.81 31.09
CA ARG A 6 -12.65 -13.76 30.92
C ARG A 6 -13.38 -13.01 32.05
N ASP A 7 -12.77 -12.96 33.25
CA ASP A 7 -13.28 -12.27 34.42
C ASP A 7 -12.86 -10.80 34.53
N SER A 8 -12.06 -10.30 33.58
CA SER A 8 -11.60 -8.92 33.57
C SER A 8 -12.74 -7.97 33.24
N LYS A 9 -12.86 -6.88 33.99
CA LYS A 9 -13.77 -5.77 33.64
C LYS A 9 -13.13 -4.90 32.57
N VAL A 10 -13.92 -4.42 31.59
CA VAL A 10 -13.41 -3.59 30.47
C VAL A 10 -12.60 -2.39 30.97
N ARG A 11 -13.00 -1.75 32.06
CA ARG A 11 -12.28 -0.62 32.68
C ARG A 11 -10.85 -0.96 33.19
N GLN A 12 -10.51 -2.25 33.29
CA GLN A 12 -9.20 -2.73 33.76
C GLN A 12 -8.29 -3.09 32.58
N LEU A 13 -8.81 -3.05 31.35
CA LEU A 13 -8.06 -3.38 30.17
C LEU A 13 -7.17 -2.21 29.75
N SER A 14 -5.97 -2.51 29.27
CA SER A 14 -5.14 -1.53 28.57
C SER A 14 -5.79 -1.12 27.24
N LYS A 15 -5.36 0.01 26.65
CA LYS A 15 -5.84 0.45 25.33
C LYS A 15 -5.70 -0.65 24.26
N GLY A 16 -4.56 -1.32 24.22
CA GLY A 16 -4.34 -2.44 23.29
C GLY A 16 -5.26 -3.63 23.57
N MET A 17 -5.52 -3.98 24.86
CA MET A 17 -6.48 -5.04 25.20
C MET A 17 -7.91 -4.67 24.81
N VAL A 18 -8.32 -3.41 24.94
CA VAL A 18 -9.63 -2.92 24.46
C VAL A 18 -9.72 -3.07 22.94
N ALA A 19 -8.67 -2.68 22.19
CA ALA A 19 -8.64 -2.86 20.74
C ALA A 19 -8.76 -4.34 20.34
N GLN A 20 -8.03 -5.25 21.01
CA GLN A 20 -8.16 -6.69 20.80
C GLN A 20 -9.59 -7.21 21.07
N LEU A 21 -10.22 -6.72 22.13
CA LEU A 21 -11.60 -7.11 22.44
C LEU A 21 -12.57 -6.62 21.36
N HIS A 22 -12.43 -5.37 20.90
CA HIS A 22 -13.24 -4.84 19.80
C HIS A 22 -13.08 -5.66 18.52
N LEU A 23 -11.84 -5.97 18.13
CA LEU A 23 -11.57 -6.79 16.94
C LEU A 23 -12.18 -8.19 17.07
N ALA A 24 -12.04 -8.84 18.24
CA ALA A 24 -12.66 -10.14 18.48
C ALA A 24 -14.19 -10.09 18.37
N LEU A 25 -14.83 -9.03 18.87
CA LEU A 25 -16.27 -8.83 18.74
C LEU A 25 -16.69 -8.62 17.29
N VAL A 26 -15.96 -7.79 16.54
CA VAL A 26 -16.24 -7.53 15.11
C VAL A 26 -16.10 -8.81 14.29
N MET A 27 -15.05 -9.59 14.53
CA MET A 27 -14.82 -10.86 13.83
C MET A 27 -15.84 -11.96 14.21
N ALA A 28 -16.55 -11.82 15.32
CA ALA A 28 -17.63 -12.72 15.69
C ALA A 28 -18.94 -12.45 14.93
N ILE A 29 -19.02 -11.33 14.18
CA ILE A 29 -20.19 -10.97 13.36
C ILE A 29 -20.09 -11.66 12.01
N ASP A 30 -21.10 -12.41 11.63
CA ASP A 30 -21.20 -13.01 10.31
C ASP A 30 -21.69 -11.96 9.29
N ALA A 31 -20.75 -11.24 8.68
CA ALA A 31 -21.05 -10.19 7.71
C ALA A 31 -20.44 -10.50 6.33
N ARG A 32 -21.17 -10.22 5.27
CA ARG A 32 -20.67 -10.32 3.89
C ARG A 32 -19.73 -9.17 3.50
N LEU A 33 -19.90 -8.02 4.13
CA LEU A 33 -19.05 -6.85 4.00
C LEU A 33 -18.59 -6.42 5.38
N LEU A 34 -17.27 -6.41 5.59
CA LEU A 34 -16.62 -5.90 6.78
C LEU A 34 -15.82 -4.65 6.41
N VAL A 35 -16.09 -3.55 7.08
CA VAL A 35 -15.34 -2.29 6.92
C VAL A 35 -14.62 -1.98 8.22
N LEU A 36 -13.31 -1.85 8.15
CA LEU A 36 -12.42 -1.60 9.28
C LEU A 36 -11.67 -0.30 9.05
N ASP A 37 -11.82 0.65 9.95
CA ASP A 37 -11.12 1.93 9.91
C ASP A 37 -9.98 1.91 10.95
N GLU A 38 -8.72 1.98 10.46
CA GLU A 38 -7.50 1.91 11.27
C GLU A 38 -7.52 0.79 12.34
N PRO A 39 -7.82 -0.47 11.98
CA PRO A 39 -8.16 -1.51 12.97
C PRO A 39 -7.01 -1.88 13.89
N THR A 40 -5.77 -1.63 13.49
CA THR A 40 -4.56 -1.98 14.25
C THR A 40 -3.95 -0.80 15.01
N LEU A 41 -4.60 0.36 14.96
CA LEU A 41 -4.11 1.56 15.64
C LEU A 41 -4.00 1.32 17.16
N GLY A 42 -2.82 1.57 17.71
CA GLY A 42 -2.53 1.37 19.14
C GLY A 42 -2.20 -0.08 19.54
N LEU A 43 -2.16 -1.01 18.59
CA LEU A 43 -1.61 -2.36 18.81
C LEU A 43 -0.10 -2.37 18.61
N ASP A 44 0.61 -3.23 19.34
CA ASP A 44 2.00 -3.52 19.04
C ASP A 44 2.13 -4.42 17.79
N ILE A 45 3.33 -4.52 17.24
CA ILE A 45 3.61 -5.19 15.97
C ILE A 45 3.19 -6.67 15.99
N LEU A 46 3.33 -7.36 17.13
CA LEU A 46 2.98 -8.78 17.25
C LEU A 46 1.46 -8.97 17.16
N TYR A 47 0.69 -8.13 17.87
CA TYR A 47 -0.77 -8.20 17.84
C TYR A 47 -1.36 -7.74 16.50
N ARG A 48 -0.73 -6.78 15.81
CA ARG A 48 -1.12 -6.39 14.44
C ARG A 48 -1.00 -7.57 13.48
N LYS A 49 0.14 -8.25 13.50
CA LYS A 49 0.34 -9.44 12.67
C LYS A 49 -0.68 -10.53 12.99
N GLN A 50 -0.88 -10.85 14.27
CA GLN A 50 -1.87 -11.84 14.69
C GLN A 50 -3.29 -11.49 14.25
N PHE A 51 -3.65 -10.20 14.27
CA PHE A 51 -4.94 -9.74 13.80
C PHE A 51 -5.13 -10.02 12.30
N TYR A 52 -4.18 -9.62 11.46
CA TYR A 52 -4.29 -9.85 10.03
C TYR A 52 -4.24 -11.35 9.69
N ASP A 53 -3.41 -12.13 10.37
CA ASP A 53 -3.39 -13.58 10.22
C ASP A 53 -4.75 -14.20 10.55
N SER A 54 -5.39 -13.78 11.66
CA SER A 54 -6.73 -14.28 12.02
C SER A 54 -7.81 -13.77 11.07
N LEU A 55 -7.72 -12.52 10.60
CA LEU A 55 -8.65 -11.97 9.63
C LEU A 55 -8.68 -12.78 8.34
N LEU A 56 -7.51 -13.21 7.88
CA LEU A 56 -7.37 -13.98 6.65
C LEU A 56 -7.68 -15.47 6.82
N ASN A 57 -7.18 -16.08 7.89
CA ASN A 57 -7.27 -17.53 8.05
C ASN A 57 -8.57 -17.99 8.72
N ASP A 58 -9.13 -17.15 9.62
CA ASP A 58 -10.26 -17.53 10.45
C ASP A 58 -11.57 -16.85 10.01
N TYR A 59 -11.51 -15.64 9.44
CA TYR A 59 -12.68 -14.85 9.11
C TYR A 59 -12.97 -14.76 7.60
N TYR A 60 -11.92 -14.54 6.78
CA TYR A 60 -12.09 -14.36 5.35
C TYR A 60 -12.49 -15.66 4.66
N ASP A 61 -13.50 -15.58 3.81
CA ASP A 61 -13.81 -16.56 2.80
C ASP A 61 -14.16 -15.83 1.48
N ARG A 62 -14.26 -16.57 0.38
CA ARG A 62 -14.53 -15.99 -0.96
C ARG A 62 -15.89 -15.30 -1.09
N SER A 63 -16.80 -15.50 -0.15
CA SER A 63 -18.12 -14.86 -0.14
C SER A 63 -18.12 -13.49 0.56
N ARG A 64 -17.00 -13.11 1.21
CA ARG A 64 -16.88 -11.91 2.02
C ARG A 64 -15.96 -10.88 1.37
N THR A 65 -16.35 -9.63 1.51
CA THR A 65 -15.51 -8.47 1.16
C THR A 65 -15.03 -7.80 2.44
N ILE A 66 -13.73 -7.54 2.52
CA ILE A 66 -13.11 -6.83 3.65
C ILE A 66 -12.48 -5.56 3.09
N ILE A 67 -12.90 -4.41 3.62
CA ILE A 67 -12.31 -3.10 3.34
C ILE A 67 -11.56 -2.64 4.58
N VAL A 68 -10.29 -2.35 4.42
CA VAL A 68 -9.45 -1.81 5.50
C VAL A 68 -8.97 -0.43 5.08
N THR A 69 -9.28 0.61 5.86
CA THR A 69 -8.62 1.90 5.72
C THR A 69 -7.44 1.95 6.68
N THR A 70 -6.29 2.34 6.19
CA THR A 70 -5.08 2.49 7.02
C THR A 70 -4.05 3.40 6.36
N HIS A 71 -3.23 4.04 7.17
CA HIS A 71 -2.03 4.72 6.72
C HIS A 71 -0.76 3.85 6.87
N GLN A 72 -0.89 2.64 7.43
CA GLN A 72 0.19 1.68 7.64
C GLN A 72 0.09 0.54 6.61
N VAL A 73 0.10 0.88 5.33
CA VAL A 73 -0.17 -0.05 4.22
C VAL A 73 0.84 -1.19 4.14
N GLU A 74 2.08 -0.93 4.52
CA GLU A 74 3.17 -1.91 4.50
C GLU A 74 2.86 -3.16 5.35
N GLU A 75 2.06 -3.00 6.41
CA GLU A 75 1.70 -4.11 7.30
C GLU A 75 0.74 -5.11 6.66
N ILE A 76 -0.05 -4.67 5.68
CA ILE A 76 -1.09 -5.49 5.03
C ILE A 76 -0.84 -5.70 3.54
N GLN A 77 0.20 -5.12 2.97
CA GLN A 77 0.49 -5.17 1.53
C GLN A 77 0.45 -6.60 0.98
N ASN A 78 1.01 -7.56 1.71
CA ASN A 78 1.12 -8.96 1.28
C ASN A 78 -0.21 -9.73 1.29
N VAL A 79 -1.29 -9.12 1.77
CA VAL A 79 -2.60 -9.78 1.91
C VAL A 79 -3.70 -9.07 1.15
N LEU A 80 -3.39 -7.93 0.53
CA LEU A 80 -4.34 -7.17 -0.28
C LEU A 80 -4.58 -7.86 -1.63
N THR A 81 -5.81 -7.81 -2.10
CA THR A 81 -6.17 -8.14 -3.49
C THR A 81 -6.26 -6.88 -4.34
N ASP A 82 -6.69 -5.79 -3.74
CA ASP A 82 -6.92 -4.51 -4.40
C ASP A 82 -6.43 -3.35 -3.51
N VAL A 83 -5.97 -2.28 -4.14
CA VAL A 83 -5.57 -1.05 -3.46
C VAL A 83 -6.27 0.16 -4.06
N MET A 84 -6.72 1.06 -3.18
CA MET A 84 -7.42 2.29 -3.56
C MET A 84 -6.86 3.47 -2.78
N PHE A 85 -6.52 4.56 -3.49
CA PHE A 85 -6.13 5.82 -2.83
C PHE A 85 -7.27 6.81 -2.91
N ILE A 86 -7.56 7.43 -1.76
CA ILE A 86 -8.61 8.43 -1.64
C ILE A 86 -7.99 9.76 -1.22
N ASP A 87 -8.27 10.82 -1.98
CA ASP A 87 -7.92 12.20 -1.61
C ASP A 87 -9.15 13.10 -1.72
N ARG A 88 -9.43 13.86 -0.66
CA ARG A 88 -10.55 14.83 -0.58
C ARG A 88 -11.88 14.25 -1.05
N GLY A 89 -12.18 13.01 -0.64
CA GLY A 89 -13.42 12.31 -0.98
C GLY A 89 -13.51 11.80 -2.42
N ARG A 90 -12.39 11.76 -3.16
CA ARG A 90 -12.31 11.21 -4.51
C ARG A 90 -11.34 10.05 -4.56
N ILE A 91 -11.72 9.00 -5.29
CA ILE A 91 -10.79 7.93 -5.61
C ILE A 91 -9.83 8.47 -6.67
N VAL A 92 -8.56 8.53 -6.33
CA VAL A 92 -7.49 9.07 -7.18
C VAL A 92 -6.64 7.98 -7.82
N PHE A 93 -6.75 6.78 -7.28
CA PHE A 93 -6.09 5.59 -7.78
C PHE A 93 -6.86 4.34 -7.33
N ASN A 94 -6.92 3.34 -8.20
CA ASN A 94 -7.49 2.03 -7.91
C ASN A 94 -6.89 1.00 -8.85
N CYS A 95 -6.33 -0.09 -8.31
CA CYS A 95 -5.89 -1.22 -9.10
C CYS A 95 -5.86 -2.51 -8.27
N SER A 96 -5.83 -3.66 -8.94
CA SER A 96 -5.52 -4.95 -8.32
C SER A 96 -4.04 -5.01 -7.93
N MET A 97 -3.69 -5.87 -6.97
CA MET A 97 -2.29 -6.10 -6.62
C MET A 97 -1.53 -6.81 -7.75
N GLU A 98 -2.20 -7.63 -8.55
CA GLU A 98 -1.63 -8.25 -9.74
C GLU A 98 -1.23 -7.20 -10.80
N ASP A 99 -2.12 -6.25 -11.08
CA ASP A 99 -1.81 -5.12 -11.96
C ASP A 99 -0.70 -4.23 -11.37
N PHE A 100 -0.75 -3.98 -10.06
CA PHE A 100 0.27 -3.21 -9.36
C PHE A 100 1.67 -3.81 -9.57
N GLU A 101 1.84 -5.09 -9.29
CA GLU A 101 3.14 -5.78 -9.38
C GLU A 101 3.65 -5.93 -10.82
N SER A 102 2.75 -6.06 -11.79
CA SER A 102 3.11 -6.19 -13.20
C SER A 102 3.43 -4.86 -13.87
N ARG A 103 2.75 -3.79 -13.45
CA ARG A 103 2.74 -2.49 -14.12
C ARG A 103 3.71 -1.48 -13.54
N TYR A 104 3.88 -1.46 -12.21
CA TYR A 104 4.72 -0.45 -11.56
C TYR A 104 6.10 -1.00 -11.24
N VAL A 105 7.13 -0.21 -11.55
CA VAL A 105 8.52 -0.62 -11.42
C VAL A 105 9.34 0.54 -10.86
N GLU A 106 10.17 0.27 -9.86
CA GLU A 106 11.24 1.16 -9.43
C GLU A 106 12.58 0.71 -9.99
N VAL A 107 13.39 1.70 -10.39
CA VAL A 107 14.76 1.48 -10.83
C VAL A 107 15.70 2.32 -10.00
N MET A 108 16.62 1.67 -9.31
CA MET A 108 17.70 2.34 -8.59
C MET A 108 18.89 2.51 -9.52
N VAL A 109 19.23 3.75 -9.86
CA VAL A 109 20.29 4.08 -10.79
C VAL A 109 21.44 4.83 -10.11
N ASN A 110 22.66 4.62 -10.62
CA ASN A 110 23.83 5.43 -10.26
C ASN A 110 23.73 6.83 -10.91
N PRO A 111 24.46 7.84 -10.39
CA PRO A 111 24.46 9.20 -10.95
C PRO A 111 24.74 9.26 -12.45
N GLU A 112 25.59 8.38 -12.98
CA GLU A 112 25.97 8.30 -14.39
C GLU A 112 24.77 7.91 -15.28
N GLN A 113 23.87 7.05 -14.78
CA GLN A 113 22.70 6.57 -15.52
C GLN A 113 21.43 7.43 -15.27
N ALA A 114 21.48 8.33 -14.29
CA ALA A 114 20.30 9.10 -13.88
C ALA A 114 19.74 9.97 -15.04
N ALA A 115 20.58 10.55 -15.87
CA ALA A 115 20.14 11.35 -17.02
C ALA A 115 19.39 10.51 -18.06
N ALA A 116 19.89 9.30 -18.36
CA ALA A 116 19.23 8.37 -19.29
C ALA A 116 17.89 7.87 -18.72
N ALA A 117 17.83 7.56 -17.43
CA ALA A 117 16.59 7.14 -16.75
C ALA A 117 15.54 8.26 -16.73
N ARG A 118 15.92 9.51 -16.47
CA ARG A 118 15.01 10.67 -16.51
C ARG A 118 14.45 10.95 -17.91
N ALA A 119 15.20 10.66 -18.95
CA ALA A 119 14.73 10.79 -20.35
C ALA A 119 13.53 9.89 -20.65
N LEU A 120 13.37 8.78 -19.89
CA LEU A 120 12.21 7.89 -19.96
C LEU A 120 10.98 8.41 -19.20
N LYS A 121 11.01 9.62 -18.65
CA LYS A 121 9.90 10.32 -17.97
C LYS A 121 9.28 9.48 -16.84
N PRO A 122 10.01 9.21 -15.74
CA PRO A 122 9.46 8.52 -14.59
C PRO A 122 8.28 9.28 -13.99
N MET A 123 7.38 8.55 -13.34
CA MET A 123 6.28 9.14 -12.58
C MET A 123 6.78 9.92 -11.37
N HIS A 124 7.84 9.42 -10.74
CA HIS A 124 8.43 10.02 -9.54
C HIS A 124 9.91 9.68 -9.46
N GLU A 125 10.69 10.58 -8.83
CA GLU A 125 12.09 10.39 -8.52
C GLU A 125 12.35 10.78 -7.06
N ARG A 126 13.13 9.94 -6.34
CA ARG A 126 13.63 10.24 -5.00
C ARG A 126 15.11 9.90 -4.85
N PRO A 127 15.88 10.67 -4.07
CA PRO A 127 17.27 10.34 -3.78
C PRO A 127 17.33 9.18 -2.77
N ALA A 128 18.34 8.32 -2.92
CA ALA A 128 18.64 7.23 -2.00
C ALA A 128 20.14 6.96 -1.95
N LEU A 129 20.79 7.30 -0.85
CA LEU A 129 22.21 6.98 -0.57
C LEU A 129 23.18 7.33 -1.73
N GLY A 130 23.04 8.53 -2.32
CA GLY A 130 23.86 8.98 -3.43
C GLY A 130 23.44 8.42 -4.81
N ARG A 131 22.37 7.64 -4.87
CA ARG A 131 21.71 7.15 -6.10
C ARG A 131 20.36 7.83 -6.27
N SER A 132 19.71 7.61 -7.42
CA SER A 132 18.30 7.97 -7.66
C SER A 132 17.45 6.73 -7.78
N ILE A 133 16.27 6.75 -7.15
CA ILE A 133 15.22 5.76 -7.36
C ILE A 133 14.13 6.42 -8.20
N LEU A 134 13.83 5.82 -9.35
CA LEU A 134 12.84 6.31 -10.30
C LEU A 134 11.71 5.32 -10.44
N LEU A 135 10.47 5.79 -10.27
CA LEU A 135 9.25 4.99 -10.39
C LEU A 135 8.66 5.16 -11.80
N PHE A 136 8.35 4.05 -12.43
CA PHE A 136 7.76 4.01 -13.77
C PHE A 136 6.42 3.29 -13.77
N ASP A 137 5.52 3.75 -14.64
CA ASP A 137 4.31 3.06 -15.04
C ASP A 137 4.51 2.47 -16.44
N LEU A 138 4.67 1.15 -16.55
CA LEU A 138 4.92 0.46 -17.81
C LEU A 138 3.73 0.51 -18.79
N ALA A 139 2.53 0.84 -18.31
CA ALA A 139 1.35 0.98 -19.14
C ALA A 139 1.13 2.41 -19.66
N SER A 140 1.88 3.41 -19.14
CA SER A 140 1.72 4.77 -19.60
C SER A 140 2.31 4.97 -21.00
N GLU A 141 1.54 5.57 -21.89
CA GLU A 141 1.98 5.94 -23.24
C GLU A 141 2.93 7.14 -23.15
N HIS A 142 4.23 6.89 -23.05
CA HIS A 142 5.26 7.91 -23.10
C HIS A 142 5.72 8.11 -24.55
N GLY A 143 4.99 8.96 -25.31
CA GLY A 143 5.37 9.44 -26.63
C GLY A 143 5.47 8.33 -27.69
N ALA A 144 4.73 8.48 -28.77
CA ALA A 144 4.78 7.72 -30.02
C ALA A 144 5.54 6.37 -29.97
N ASN A 145 4.86 5.30 -29.63
CA ASN A 145 5.24 3.89 -29.88
C ASN A 145 6.28 3.18 -28.97
N SER A 146 6.65 3.65 -27.81
CA SER A 146 7.57 2.88 -26.96
C SER A 146 6.94 2.52 -25.62
N LYS A 147 6.36 1.35 -25.50
CA LYS A 147 6.20 0.65 -24.22
C LYS A 147 7.60 0.18 -23.82
N PHE A 148 8.17 0.72 -22.71
CA PHE A 148 9.38 0.08 -22.19
C PHE A 148 8.97 -1.19 -21.44
N ASP A 149 9.88 -2.13 -21.44
CA ASP A 149 9.74 -3.33 -20.61
C ASP A 149 10.73 -3.29 -19.43
N ARG A 150 10.53 -4.19 -18.49
CA ARG A 150 11.43 -4.37 -17.34
C ARG A 150 12.87 -4.63 -17.78
N GLN A 151 13.09 -5.25 -18.94
CA GLN A 151 14.40 -5.60 -19.44
C GLN A 151 15.18 -4.35 -19.88
N GLN A 152 14.54 -3.38 -20.50
CA GLN A 152 15.16 -2.10 -20.86
C GLN A 152 15.54 -1.30 -19.60
N LEU A 153 14.69 -1.32 -18.58
CA LEU A 153 14.96 -0.64 -17.31
C LEU A 153 16.10 -1.33 -16.53
N SER A 154 16.23 -2.65 -16.62
CA SER A 154 17.32 -3.38 -15.96
C SER A 154 18.70 -3.06 -16.53
N ALA A 155 18.78 -2.55 -17.76
CA ALA A 155 20.04 -2.06 -18.33
C ALA A 155 20.51 -0.72 -17.69
N LEU A 156 19.62 0.01 -17.03
CA LEU A 156 19.92 1.28 -16.37
C LEU A 156 20.27 1.13 -14.89
N GLY A 157 19.80 0.07 -14.22
CA GLY A 157 20.03 -0.11 -12.81
C GLY A 157 19.29 -1.31 -12.20
N GLU A 158 19.26 -1.34 -10.88
CA GLU A 158 18.59 -2.41 -10.11
C GLU A 158 17.07 -2.18 -10.14
N VAL A 159 16.32 -3.19 -10.62
CA VAL A 159 14.87 -3.13 -10.80
C VAL A 159 14.15 -3.81 -9.65
N HIS A 160 13.19 -3.11 -9.04
CA HIS A 160 12.38 -3.60 -7.93
C HIS A 160 10.89 -3.33 -8.16
N THR A 161 10.03 -4.07 -7.49
CA THR A 161 8.62 -3.68 -7.36
C THR A 161 8.55 -2.59 -6.27
N PRO A 162 7.89 -1.44 -6.54
CA PRO A 162 7.74 -0.38 -5.54
C PRO A 162 6.90 -0.84 -4.35
N SER A 163 7.00 -0.15 -3.22
CA SER A 163 6.01 -0.27 -2.16
C SER A 163 4.72 0.48 -2.53
N ILE A 164 3.59 0.09 -1.94
CA ILE A 164 2.33 0.85 -2.11
C ILE A 164 2.50 2.27 -1.59
N ALA A 165 3.30 2.48 -0.54
CA ALA A 165 3.59 3.80 0.00
C ALA A 165 4.36 4.68 -1.01
N ASP A 166 5.35 4.13 -1.71
CA ASP A 166 6.08 4.87 -2.75
C ASP A 166 5.19 5.24 -3.92
N LEU A 167 4.31 4.32 -4.36
CA LEU A 167 3.31 4.62 -5.39
C LEU A 167 2.33 5.70 -4.92
N PHE A 168 1.86 5.64 -3.66
CA PHE A 168 0.99 6.66 -3.08
C PHE A 168 1.64 8.04 -3.17
N VAL A 169 2.90 8.17 -2.75
CA VAL A 169 3.65 9.44 -2.82
C VAL A 169 3.75 9.93 -4.27
N ALA A 170 4.05 9.04 -5.22
CA ALA A 170 4.15 9.39 -6.63
C ALA A 170 2.83 9.92 -7.20
N VAL A 171 1.71 9.21 -6.96
CA VAL A 171 0.37 9.59 -7.41
C VAL A 171 -0.04 10.94 -6.81
N MET A 172 0.16 11.13 -5.50
CA MET A 172 -0.22 12.35 -4.80
C MET A 172 0.63 13.56 -5.21
N SER A 173 1.93 13.36 -5.50
CA SER A 173 2.82 14.41 -5.98
C SER A 173 2.41 14.92 -7.37
N ASN A 174 2.08 14.00 -8.28
CA ASN A 174 1.64 14.35 -9.64
C ASN A 174 0.33 15.13 -9.65
N GLN A 175 -0.62 14.80 -8.78
CA GLN A 175 -1.88 15.54 -8.68
C GLN A 175 -1.70 16.98 -8.20
N ARG A 176 -0.79 17.21 -7.25
CA ARG A 176 -0.50 18.59 -6.77
C ARG A 176 0.12 19.45 -7.85
N THR A 177 0.97 18.89 -8.69
CA THR A 177 1.60 19.58 -9.81
C THR A 177 0.55 19.99 -10.86
N THR A 178 -0.41 19.13 -11.16
CA THR A 178 -1.49 19.40 -12.13
C THR A 178 -2.48 20.44 -11.61
N THR A 179 -2.78 20.45 -10.31
CA THR A 179 -3.72 21.42 -9.70
C THR A 179 -3.07 22.80 -9.48
N GLY A 180 -1.74 22.87 -9.31
CA GLY A 180 -1.00 24.12 -9.13
C GLY A 180 -0.79 24.91 -10.43
N ALA A 181 -0.85 24.26 -11.60
CA ALA A 181 -0.72 24.90 -12.92
C ALA A 181 -2.03 25.52 -13.45
N ALA A 182 -3.14 25.34 -12.74
CA ALA A 182 -4.49 25.84 -13.12
C ALA A 182 -4.97 27.04 -12.26
N ARG A 183 -4.03 27.76 -11.60
CA ARG A 183 -4.33 29.02 -10.88
C ARG A 183 -3.58 30.19 -11.47
#